data_26b5213b99e629d39898bf630649c23f
#
_entry.id   26b5213b99e629d39898bf630649c23f
#
_cell.length_a   1.000
_cell.length_b   1.000
_cell.length_c   1.000
_cell.angle_alpha   90.00
_cell.angle_beta   90.00
_cell.angle_gamma   90.00
#
_symmetry.space_group_name_H-M   'P 1'
#
loop_
_entity.id
_entity.type
_entity.pdbx_description
1 polymer ?
#
loop_
_entity_poly.entity_id
_entity_poly.type
_entity_poly.pdbx_seq_one_letter_code
_entity_poly.pdbx_strand_id
1 'polypeptide(L)'
;MAKASERKTSKKPASKLTASQKNKAEKIAEAIRIVKVHKAQNRLAYFQPYEWQEEFYKAGKTNKQRMLMAANRVGKTASQAAEVAYHLTGLYPDWWEGIRFTRPTKIWCLGVSGEQLRDVIVKELIGTYLGEG
;
A
#
# COMPACT_ATOMS: atom_id res chain seq x y z
N MET A 1 37.78 -45.35 -15.13
CA MET A 1 36.42 -45.92 -15.01
C MET A 1 35.79 -45.40 -13.71
N ALA A 2 34.97 -44.38 -13.78
CA ALA A 2 34.26 -43.85 -12.64
C ALA A 2 32.73 -43.90 -12.93
N LYS A 3 32.01 -44.70 -12.14
CA LYS A 3 30.58 -44.90 -12.23
C LYS A 3 29.84 -43.67 -11.71
N ALA A 4 29.04 -43.00 -12.55
CA ALA A 4 28.12 -41.98 -12.16
C ALA A 4 26.94 -42.65 -11.42
N SER A 5 26.67 -42.17 -10.17
CA SER A 5 25.53 -42.56 -9.35
C SER A 5 24.33 -41.65 -9.70
N GLU A 6 23.36 -42.18 -10.39
CA GLU A 6 22.07 -41.51 -10.61
C GLU A 6 21.24 -41.44 -9.32
N ARG A 7 21.09 -40.23 -8.77
CA ARG A 7 20.12 -39.97 -7.71
C ARG A 7 18.70 -39.88 -8.31
N LYS A 8 17.94 -40.94 -8.17
CA LYS A 8 16.48 -40.94 -8.42
C LYS A 8 15.79 -40.08 -7.39
N THR A 9 15.34 -38.89 -7.78
CA THR A 9 14.40 -38.07 -6.99
C THR A 9 13.02 -38.67 -7.06
N SER A 10 12.57 -39.31 -5.97
CA SER A 10 11.21 -39.83 -5.85
C SER A 10 10.23 -38.65 -5.70
N LYS A 11 9.45 -38.35 -6.74
CA LYS A 11 8.27 -37.48 -6.68
C LYS A 11 7.23 -38.16 -5.80
N LYS A 12 7.00 -37.60 -4.59
CA LYS A 12 5.87 -37.94 -3.75
C LYS A 12 4.55 -37.70 -4.51
N PRO A 13 3.60 -38.65 -4.57
CA PRO A 13 2.32 -38.43 -5.24
C PRO A 13 1.52 -37.38 -4.45
N ALA A 14 1.02 -36.35 -5.16
CA ALA A 14 0.12 -35.36 -4.61
C ALA A 14 -1.14 -36.06 -4.12
N SER A 15 -1.37 -36.09 -2.81
CA SER A 15 -2.59 -36.68 -2.22
C SER A 15 -3.80 -35.92 -2.72
N LYS A 16 -4.77 -36.62 -3.33
CA LYS A 16 -6.04 -36.03 -3.79
C LYS A 16 -6.81 -35.52 -2.56
N LEU A 17 -7.03 -34.19 -2.49
CA LEU A 17 -7.82 -33.56 -1.44
C LEU A 17 -9.24 -34.17 -1.39
N THR A 18 -9.73 -34.45 -0.17
CA THR A 18 -11.10 -34.90 0.06
C THR A 18 -12.11 -33.78 -0.30
N ALA A 19 -13.37 -34.14 -0.60
CA ALA A 19 -14.40 -33.15 -0.92
C ALA A 19 -14.57 -32.07 0.15
N SER A 20 -14.47 -32.43 1.42
CA SER A 20 -14.50 -31.50 2.56
C SER A 20 -13.32 -30.52 2.56
N GLN A 21 -12.12 -30.99 2.21
CA GLN A 21 -10.93 -30.14 2.10
C GLN A 21 -11.01 -29.19 0.92
N LYS A 22 -11.61 -29.61 -0.20
CA LYS A 22 -11.87 -28.74 -1.36
C LYS A 22 -12.83 -27.62 -1.01
N ASN A 23 -13.97 -27.91 -0.38
CA ASN A 23 -14.95 -26.91 0.04
C ASN A 23 -14.34 -25.89 1.05
N LYS A 24 -13.47 -26.35 1.95
CA LYS A 24 -12.77 -25.45 2.87
C LYS A 24 -11.75 -24.57 2.14
N ALA A 25 -11.03 -25.12 1.18
CA ALA A 25 -10.07 -24.37 0.37
C ALA A 25 -10.77 -23.30 -0.49
N GLU A 26 -11.93 -23.62 -1.08
CA GLU A 26 -12.74 -22.66 -1.86
C GLU A 26 -13.24 -21.49 -1.00
N LYS A 27 -13.78 -21.79 0.21
CA LYS A 27 -14.19 -20.73 1.15
C LYS A 27 -13.04 -19.83 1.58
N ILE A 28 -11.86 -20.40 1.81
CA ILE A 28 -10.66 -19.63 2.15
C ILE A 28 -10.21 -18.77 0.96
N ALA A 29 -10.23 -19.33 -0.25
CA ALA A 29 -9.87 -18.59 -1.47
C ALA A 29 -10.83 -17.42 -1.71
N GLU A 30 -12.12 -17.59 -1.52
CA GLU A 30 -13.12 -16.53 -1.65
C GLU A 30 -12.93 -15.44 -0.56
N ALA A 31 -12.69 -15.82 0.70
CA ALA A 31 -12.39 -14.88 1.77
C ALA A 31 -11.14 -14.06 1.47
N ILE A 32 -10.07 -14.69 0.96
CA ILE A 32 -8.85 -13.99 0.53
C ILE A 32 -9.14 -13.00 -0.60
N ARG A 33 -10.00 -13.39 -1.56
CA ARG A 33 -10.39 -12.51 -2.67
C ARG A 33 -11.12 -11.27 -2.17
N ILE A 34 -12.11 -11.45 -1.28
CA ILE A 34 -12.86 -10.34 -0.66
C ILE A 34 -11.91 -9.39 0.08
N VAL A 35 -11.00 -9.94 0.90
CA VAL A 35 -10.02 -9.13 1.64
C VAL A 35 -9.09 -8.37 0.69
N LYS A 36 -8.65 -8.99 -0.41
CA LYS A 36 -7.79 -8.30 -1.41
C LYS A 36 -8.53 -7.15 -2.07
N VAL A 37 -9.79 -7.34 -2.48
CA VAL A 37 -10.62 -6.27 -3.07
C VAL A 37 -10.81 -5.14 -2.06
N HIS A 38 -11.17 -5.47 -0.82
CA HIS A 38 -11.35 -4.47 0.23
C HIS A 38 -10.07 -3.66 0.51
N LYS A 39 -8.90 -4.33 0.57
CA LYS A 39 -7.61 -3.64 0.72
C LYS A 39 -7.27 -2.73 -0.47
N ALA A 40 -7.60 -3.17 -1.70
CA ALA A 40 -7.37 -2.37 -2.89
C ALA A 40 -8.24 -1.10 -2.91
N GLN A 41 -9.48 -1.18 -2.44
CA GLN A 41 -10.41 -0.07 -2.37
C GLN A 41 -10.15 0.88 -1.18
N ASN A 42 -9.56 0.36 -0.10
CA ASN A 42 -9.32 1.11 1.14
C ASN A 42 -7.82 1.22 1.47
N ARG A 43 -7.00 1.57 0.47
CA ARG A 43 -5.53 1.63 0.60
C ARG A 43 -5.07 2.45 1.81
N LEU A 44 -5.73 3.56 2.08
CA LEU A 44 -5.39 4.46 3.19
C LEU A 44 -5.56 3.80 4.55
N ALA A 45 -6.63 3.02 4.77
CA ALA A 45 -6.87 2.31 6.02
C ALA A 45 -5.86 1.19 6.30
N TYR A 46 -5.26 0.65 5.25
CA TYR A 46 -4.24 -0.42 5.33
C TYR A 46 -2.82 0.09 5.10
N PHE A 47 -2.64 1.40 5.02
CA PHE A 47 -1.32 1.99 4.86
C PHE A 47 -0.49 1.76 6.13
N GLN A 48 0.69 1.14 5.96
CA GLN A 48 1.65 0.93 7.01
C GLN A 48 2.91 1.72 6.66
N PRO A 49 3.23 2.77 7.41
CA PRO A 49 4.39 3.58 7.16
C PRO A 49 5.69 2.84 7.52
N TYR A 50 6.78 3.24 6.90
CA TYR A 50 8.11 2.92 7.38
C TYR A 50 8.50 3.90 8.51
N GLU A 51 9.43 3.52 9.37
CA GLU A 51 9.91 4.31 10.50
C GLU A 51 10.26 5.77 10.12
N TRP A 52 11.02 5.97 9.02
CA TRP A 52 11.36 7.29 8.54
C TRP A 52 10.15 8.13 8.08
N GLN A 53 9.06 7.50 7.66
CA GLN A 53 7.82 8.18 7.28
C GLN A 53 7.08 8.67 8.53
N GLU A 54 7.05 7.85 9.57
CA GLU A 54 6.48 8.25 10.87
C GLU A 54 7.22 9.43 11.46
N GLU A 55 8.56 9.41 11.45
CA GLU A 55 9.39 10.53 11.88
C GLU A 55 9.10 11.80 11.06
N PHE A 56 8.97 11.65 9.73
CA PHE A 56 8.64 12.78 8.87
C PHE A 56 7.25 13.36 9.19
N TYR A 57 6.24 12.54 9.46
CA TYR A 57 4.91 12.99 9.86
C TYR A 57 4.94 13.68 11.23
N LYS A 58 5.63 13.09 12.20
CA LYS A 58 5.81 13.62 13.53
C LYS A 58 6.49 15.00 13.52
N ALA A 59 7.49 15.19 12.67
CA ALA A 59 8.15 16.48 12.48
C ALA A 59 7.18 17.59 12.03
N GLY A 60 6.08 17.25 11.36
CA GLY A 60 5.03 18.19 10.95
C GLY A 60 4.24 18.80 12.11
N LYS A 61 4.32 18.22 13.30
CA LYS A 61 3.68 18.77 14.50
C LYS A 61 4.38 20.06 15.00
N THR A 62 5.68 20.12 14.85
CA THR A 62 6.50 21.21 15.37
C THR A 62 7.05 22.13 14.28
N ASN A 63 7.22 21.62 13.06
CA ASN A 63 7.85 22.34 11.96
C ASN A 63 6.82 22.71 10.90
N LYS A 64 6.73 24.00 10.57
CA LYS A 64 5.84 24.50 9.49
C LYS A 64 6.31 24.10 8.10
N GLN A 65 7.63 23.88 7.93
CA GLN A 65 8.24 23.49 6.66
C GLN A 65 9.10 22.26 6.88
N ARG A 66 9.00 21.30 5.95
CA ARG A 66 9.77 20.06 5.96
C ARG A 66 10.25 19.77 4.54
N MET A 67 11.45 19.26 4.41
CA MET A 67 12.01 18.78 3.16
C MET A 67 12.27 17.28 3.26
N LEU A 68 11.76 16.51 2.31
CA LEU A 68 11.99 15.08 2.22
C LEU A 68 13.00 14.79 1.12
N MET A 69 14.21 14.47 1.51
CA MET A 69 15.29 14.03 0.63
C MET A 69 15.52 12.52 0.82
N ALA A 70 15.24 11.74 -0.19
CA ALA A 70 15.42 10.29 -0.12
C ALA A 70 15.66 9.72 -1.53
N ALA A 71 16.23 8.52 -1.62
CA ALA A 71 16.50 7.82 -2.88
C ALA A 71 15.22 7.56 -3.69
N ASN A 72 15.37 7.19 -4.95
CA ASN A 72 14.22 6.83 -5.78
C ASN A 72 13.59 5.51 -5.30
N ARG A 73 12.27 5.37 -5.50
CA ARG A 73 11.49 4.15 -5.21
C ARG A 73 11.40 3.75 -3.73
N VAL A 74 11.72 4.63 -2.80
CA VAL A 74 11.57 4.38 -1.36
C VAL A 74 10.19 4.74 -0.81
N GLY A 75 9.21 5.05 -1.66
CA GLY A 75 7.84 5.34 -1.23
C GLY A 75 7.55 6.80 -0.87
N LYS A 76 8.38 7.78 -1.32
CA LYS A 76 8.15 9.22 -1.05
C LYS A 76 6.76 9.69 -1.46
N THR A 77 6.36 9.40 -2.70
CA THR A 77 5.07 9.85 -3.24
C THR A 77 3.90 9.23 -2.52
N ALA A 78 3.96 7.93 -2.25
CA ALA A 78 2.92 7.23 -1.49
C ALA A 78 2.79 7.76 -0.06
N SER A 79 3.91 8.08 0.59
CA SER A 79 3.94 8.69 1.92
C SER A 79 3.28 10.07 1.94
N GLN A 80 3.65 10.94 1.00
CA GLN A 80 3.04 12.28 0.90
C GLN A 80 1.56 12.21 0.53
N ALA A 81 1.18 11.31 -0.37
CA ALA A 81 -0.23 11.11 -0.73
C ALA A 81 -1.05 10.62 0.48
N ALA A 82 -0.51 9.72 1.29
CA ALA A 82 -1.16 9.27 2.52
C ALA A 82 -1.33 10.42 3.53
N GLU A 83 -0.30 11.25 3.76
CA GLU A 83 -0.38 12.43 4.62
C GLU A 83 -1.46 13.40 4.14
N VAL A 84 -1.46 13.72 2.84
CA VAL A 84 -2.48 14.59 2.22
C VAL A 84 -3.87 14.00 2.40
N ALA A 85 -4.05 12.71 2.16
CA ALA A 85 -5.34 12.04 2.32
C ALA A 85 -5.83 12.04 3.78
N TYR A 86 -4.96 11.82 4.76
CA TYR A 86 -5.30 11.94 6.19
C TYR A 86 -5.75 13.37 6.56
N HIS A 87 -5.06 14.37 6.03
CA HIS A 87 -5.43 15.77 6.29
C HIS A 87 -6.75 16.18 5.62
N LEU A 88 -7.05 15.65 4.42
CA LEU A 88 -8.29 15.95 3.71
C LEU A 88 -9.49 15.22 4.31
N THR A 89 -9.32 13.98 4.75
CA THR A 89 -10.41 13.16 5.29
C THR A 89 -10.63 13.33 6.79
N GLY A 90 -9.60 13.76 7.51
CA GLY A 90 -9.59 13.78 8.98
C GLY A 90 -9.52 12.38 9.62
N LEU A 91 -9.38 11.32 8.82
CA LEU A 91 -9.34 9.92 9.28
C LEU A 91 -7.92 9.51 9.62
N TYR A 92 -7.38 10.08 10.70
CA TYR A 92 -6.04 9.76 11.17
C TYR A 92 -6.03 8.40 11.88
N PRO A 93 -5.06 7.52 11.55
CA PRO A 93 -4.90 6.24 12.23
C PRO A 93 -4.36 6.43 13.65
N ASP A 94 -4.45 5.38 14.48
CA ASP A 94 -4.02 5.43 15.89
C ASP A 94 -2.53 5.71 16.06
N TRP A 95 -1.69 5.22 15.13
CA TRP A 95 -0.25 5.45 15.13
C TRP A 95 0.17 6.87 14.72
N TRP A 96 -0.77 7.70 14.23
CA TRP A 96 -0.44 9.04 13.72
C TRP A 96 -0.01 10.00 14.84
N GLU A 97 1.25 10.40 14.85
CA GLU A 97 1.82 11.37 15.79
C GLU A 97 2.00 12.79 15.22
N GLY A 98 1.72 13.00 13.93
CA GLY A 98 1.81 14.29 13.26
C GLY A 98 0.73 15.28 13.69
N ILE A 99 0.69 16.44 13.01
CA ILE A 99 -0.37 17.42 13.23
C ILE A 99 -1.73 16.83 12.82
N ARG A 100 -2.79 17.13 13.58
CA ARG A 100 -4.18 16.78 13.26
C ARG A 100 -4.98 18.04 13.05
N PHE A 101 -5.64 18.15 11.92
CA PHE A 101 -6.56 19.25 11.64
C PHE A 101 -7.98 18.85 12.05
N THR A 102 -8.63 19.72 12.82
CA THR A 102 -10.04 19.54 13.29
C THR A 102 -11.05 20.24 12.39
N ARG A 103 -10.57 20.96 11.37
CA ARG A 103 -11.39 21.70 10.41
C ARG A 103 -11.02 21.26 8.98
N PRO A 104 -11.95 21.39 8.01
CA PRO A 104 -11.64 21.14 6.60
C PRO A 104 -10.42 21.96 6.15
N THR A 105 -9.45 21.30 5.55
CA THR A 105 -8.22 21.91 5.06
C THR A 105 -8.23 22.01 3.55
N LYS A 106 -7.57 23.07 3.03
CA LYS A 106 -7.27 23.20 1.59
C LYS A 106 -5.80 22.87 1.39
N ILE A 107 -5.52 22.00 0.44
CA ILE A 107 -4.15 21.53 0.16
C ILE A 107 -3.83 21.87 -1.29
N TRP A 108 -2.62 22.37 -1.51
CA TRP A 108 -2.08 22.63 -2.84
C TRP A 108 -1.00 21.61 -3.15
N CYS A 109 -1.19 20.86 -4.22
CA CYS A 109 -0.18 19.95 -4.75
C CYS A 109 0.44 20.59 -5.99
N LEU A 110 1.73 20.82 -5.96
CA LEU A 110 2.46 21.47 -7.04
C LEU A 110 3.45 20.48 -7.65
N GLY A 111 3.59 20.51 -8.95
CA GLY A 111 4.53 19.69 -9.73
C GLY A 111 5.21 20.51 -10.80
N VAL A 112 6.29 19.97 -11.37
CA VAL A 112 7.07 20.64 -12.43
C VAL A 112 6.31 20.65 -13.76
N SER A 113 5.48 19.61 -14.03
CA SER A 113 4.66 19.52 -15.24
C SER A 113 3.26 19.02 -14.91
N GLY A 114 2.28 19.37 -15.79
CA GLY A 114 0.91 18.91 -15.66
C GLY A 114 0.76 17.39 -15.76
N GLU A 115 1.56 16.74 -16.60
CA GLU A 115 1.60 15.27 -16.71
C GLU A 115 2.05 14.63 -15.40
N GLN A 116 3.16 15.11 -14.83
CA GLN A 116 3.65 14.60 -13.54
C GLN A 116 2.63 14.78 -12.42
N LEU A 117 1.94 15.92 -12.39
CA LEU A 117 0.90 16.18 -11.42
C LEU A 117 -0.25 15.17 -11.56
N ARG A 118 -0.75 14.96 -12.79
CA ARG A 118 -1.87 14.05 -13.09
C ARG A 118 -1.49 12.59 -12.85
N ASP A 119 -0.39 12.14 -13.41
CA ASP A 119 -0.06 10.71 -13.49
C ASP A 119 0.56 10.17 -12.19
N VAL A 120 1.12 11.05 -11.37
CA VAL A 120 1.74 10.68 -10.10
C VAL A 120 0.87 11.08 -8.92
N ILE A 121 0.57 12.38 -8.77
CA ILE A 121 -0.09 12.89 -7.55
C ILE A 121 -1.58 12.57 -7.56
N VAL A 122 -2.29 12.89 -8.64
CA VAL A 122 -3.74 12.66 -8.74
C VAL A 122 -4.04 11.17 -8.68
N LYS A 123 -3.27 10.35 -9.40
CA LYS A 123 -3.44 8.89 -9.41
C LYS A 123 -3.22 8.25 -8.03
N GLU A 124 -2.24 8.71 -7.26
CA GLU A 124 -2.01 8.21 -5.92
C GLU A 124 -3.09 8.66 -4.92
N LEU A 125 -3.63 9.87 -5.06
CA LEU A 125 -4.65 10.40 -4.16
C LEU A 125 -6.05 9.88 -4.46
N ILE A 126 -6.45 9.86 -5.73
CA ILE A 126 -7.82 9.52 -6.15
C ILE A 126 -7.93 8.04 -6.56
N GLY A 127 -6.80 7.42 -6.92
CA GLY A 127 -6.76 6.08 -7.49
C GLY A 127 -6.93 6.09 -9.00
N THR A 128 -6.91 4.91 -9.62
CA THR A 128 -7.17 4.75 -11.03
C THR A 128 -8.68 4.95 -11.27
N TYR A 129 -9.04 5.89 -12.10
CA TYR A 129 -10.43 6.04 -12.53
C TYR A 129 -10.86 4.73 -13.22
N LEU A 130 -11.77 3.98 -12.60
CA LEU A 130 -12.43 2.83 -13.21
C LEU A 130 -13.50 3.35 -14.19
N GLY A 131 -13.07 3.99 -15.27
CA GLY A 131 -13.98 4.62 -16.20
C GLY A 131 -13.55 4.56 -17.66
N GLU A 132 -12.51 3.77 -17.96
CA GLU A 132 -12.15 3.44 -19.33
C GLU A 132 -12.20 1.92 -19.51
N GLY A 133 -13.40 1.43 -19.79
CA GLY A 133 -13.67 0.15 -20.41
C GLY A 133 -13.83 0.35 -21.89
#